data_050d8dca83c1c52f5cee25167edc3013
#
_entry.id   050d8dca83c1c52f5cee25167edc3013
#
_cell.length_a   1.000
_cell.length_b   1.000
_cell.length_c   1.000
_cell.angle_alpha   90.00
_cell.angle_beta   90.00
_cell.angle_gamma   90.00
#
_symmetry.space_group_name_H-M   'P 1'
#
loop_
_entity.id
_entity.type
_entity.pdbx_description
1 polymer ?
#
loop_
_entity_poly.entity_id
_entity_poly.type
_entity_poly.pdbx_seq_one_letter_code
_entity_poly.pdbx_strand_id
1 'polypeptide(L)'
;GKEAWKEMDGLATLSKHFTTIAYDRRESGLSSGRIEPLSWDLYVKEAKALLDLAGFDSAYILGCCMGASLATAFATRHPNACKGLLLHWPVGGFLWKRKGTSFFQRHIDFVKAHGMQAVIDRAPKGENFWMDPEIGPWGSPSVHDPEFAKSLLKMDLNEYISICEQSRDHIFTDTMPSGASGDELMGIQTPSLIMSGADTRHTRSASWALKELLPHSELWPVYPPDQTGENTLEQVLNFKAKLENT
;
A
#
# COMPACT_ATOMS: atom_id res chain seq x y z
N GLY A 1 6.39 4.05 -2.05
CA GLY A 1 7.50 3.11 -2.05
C GLY A 1 8.48 3.37 -0.90
N LYS A 2 9.56 2.60 -0.83
CA LYS A 2 10.57 2.68 0.24
C LYS A 2 11.25 4.06 0.34
N GLU A 3 11.34 4.80 -0.76
CA GLU A 3 11.96 6.14 -0.76
C GLU A 3 11.18 7.12 0.13
N ALA A 4 9.86 7.06 0.15
CA ALA A 4 9.05 7.92 1.03
C ALA A 4 9.37 7.68 2.52
N TRP A 5 9.73 6.45 2.91
CA TRP A 5 10.16 6.14 4.27
C TRP A 5 11.56 6.67 4.59
N LYS A 6 12.45 6.76 3.59
CA LYS A 6 13.76 7.39 3.75
C LYS A 6 13.63 8.89 3.91
N GLU A 7 12.83 9.54 3.07
CA GLU A 7 12.60 10.99 3.13
C GLU A 7 11.99 11.46 4.46
N MET A 8 11.12 10.64 5.06
CA MET A 8 10.54 10.90 6.39
C MET A 8 11.45 10.50 7.56
N ASP A 9 12.68 10.08 7.29
CA ASP A 9 13.62 9.53 8.29
C ASP A 9 13.09 8.31 9.09
N GLY A 10 11.97 7.79 8.64
CA GLY A 10 11.23 6.71 9.33
C GLY A 10 12.02 5.41 9.38
N LEU A 11 12.71 5.05 8.28
CA LEU A 11 13.52 3.82 8.25
C LEU A 11 14.73 3.93 9.17
N ALA A 12 15.47 5.04 9.14
CA ALA A 12 16.64 5.25 10.00
C ALA A 12 16.27 5.26 11.48
N THR A 13 15.09 5.80 11.79
CA THR A 13 14.55 5.85 13.15
C THR A 13 14.09 4.47 13.63
N LEU A 14 13.30 3.76 12.85
CA LEU A 14 12.80 2.42 13.19
C LEU A 14 13.92 1.38 13.26
N SER A 15 14.95 1.48 12.40
CA SER A 15 16.05 0.51 12.37
C SER A 15 16.94 0.52 13.61
N LYS A 16 16.81 1.54 14.46
CA LYS A 16 17.47 1.56 15.79
C LYS A 16 16.81 0.60 16.79
N HIS A 17 15.55 0.22 16.55
CA HIS A 17 14.73 -0.56 17.48
C HIS A 17 14.20 -1.87 16.87
N PHE A 18 14.25 -2.00 15.53
CA PHE A 18 13.73 -3.15 14.80
C PHE A 18 14.70 -3.55 13.67
N THR A 19 14.73 -4.82 13.33
CA THR A 19 15.17 -5.22 11.98
C THR A 19 14.06 -4.82 11.01
N THR A 20 14.36 -3.89 10.08
CA THR A 20 13.36 -3.33 9.19
C THR A 20 13.52 -3.85 7.77
N ILE A 21 12.41 -4.30 7.17
CA ILE A 21 12.32 -4.68 5.76
C ILE A 21 11.39 -3.69 5.07
N ALA A 22 11.94 -2.88 4.18
CA ALA A 22 11.16 -1.95 3.36
C ALA A 22 11.39 -2.25 1.88
N TYR A 23 10.30 -2.35 1.13
CA TYR A 23 10.35 -2.69 -0.28
C TYR A 23 9.39 -1.82 -1.12
N ASP A 24 9.66 -1.75 -2.38
CA ASP A 24 8.73 -1.22 -3.36
C ASP A 24 7.89 -2.37 -3.91
N ARG A 25 6.57 -2.18 -4.02
CA ARG A 25 5.71 -3.15 -4.71
C ARG A 25 6.13 -3.25 -6.18
N ARG A 26 5.79 -4.37 -6.82
CA ARG A 26 6.20 -4.71 -8.19
C ARG A 26 5.95 -3.60 -9.24
N GLU A 27 4.95 -2.75 -9.02
CA GLU A 27 4.57 -1.67 -9.93
C GLU A 27 5.11 -0.31 -9.49
N SER A 28 6.00 -0.23 -8.51
CA SER A 28 6.46 1.05 -7.98
C SER A 28 7.95 1.10 -7.67
N GLY A 29 8.49 2.32 -7.66
CA GLY A 29 9.88 2.59 -7.30
C GLY A 29 10.87 1.86 -8.20
N LEU A 30 11.83 1.18 -7.59
CA LEU A 30 12.87 0.44 -8.29
C LEU A 30 12.52 -1.05 -8.50
N SER A 31 11.36 -1.50 -8.04
CA SER A 31 10.91 -2.87 -8.29
C SER A 31 10.33 -2.99 -9.69
N SER A 32 10.54 -4.15 -10.31
CA SER A 32 9.87 -4.57 -11.53
C SER A 32 9.40 -6.02 -11.38
N GLY A 33 8.41 -6.41 -12.16
CA GLY A 33 7.86 -7.75 -12.09
C GLY A 33 7.02 -8.07 -13.33
N ARG A 34 6.26 -9.15 -13.27
CA ARG A 34 5.33 -9.45 -14.37
C ARG A 34 4.24 -8.39 -14.44
N ILE A 35 3.85 -8.05 -15.67
CA ILE A 35 2.69 -7.22 -15.94
C ILE A 35 1.49 -8.16 -15.89
N GLU A 36 0.78 -8.13 -14.80
CA GLU A 36 -0.38 -8.99 -14.51
C GLU A 36 -1.37 -8.23 -13.63
N PRO A 37 -2.64 -8.66 -13.51
CA PRO A 37 -3.61 -7.97 -12.69
C PRO A 37 -3.13 -7.81 -11.23
N LEU A 38 -3.10 -6.56 -10.77
CA LEU A 38 -2.76 -6.22 -9.39
C LEU A 38 -3.93 -6.59 -8.47
N SER A 39 -3.62 -7.17 -7.32
CA SER A 39 -4.61 -7.51 -6.31
C SER A 39 -4.01 -7.50 -4.90
N TRP A 40 -4.87 -7.45 -3.89
CA TRP A 40 -4.41 -7.55 -2.50
C TRP A 40 -3.74 -8.90 -2.23
N ASP A 41 -4.25 -9.99 -2.79
CA ASP A 41 -3.66 -11.33 -2.63
C ASP A 41 -2.26 -11.43 -3.25
N LEU A 42 -2.07 -10.80 -4.41
CA LEU A 42 -0.76 -10.73 -5.05
C LEU A 42 0.26 -9.99 -4.16
N TYR A 43 -0.13 -8.82 -3.64
CA TYR A 43 0.73 -8.03 -2.75
C TYR A 43 1.03 -8.74 -1.43
N VAL A 44 0.04 -9.43 -0.85
CA VAL A 44 0.23 -10.24 0.36
C VAL A 44 1.20 -11.39 0.12
N LYS A 45 1.06 -12.10 -1.01
CA LYS A 45 1.98 -13.17 -1.40
C LYS A 45 3.42 -12.68 -1.52
N GLU A 46 3.63 -11.50 -2.11
CA GLU A 46 4.96 -10.89 -2.21
C GLU A 46 5.53 -10.49 -0.85
N ALA A 47 4.71 -9.83 -0.01
CA ALA A 47 5.11 -9.44 1.34
C ALA A 47 5.51 -10.66 2.17
N LYS A 48 4.73 -11.76 2.09
CA LYS A 48 5.05 -13.02 2.79
C LYS A 48 6.34 -13.65 2.28
N ALA A 49 6.53 -13.70 0.96
CA ALA A 49 7.75 -14.23 0.37
C ALA A 49 9.00 -13.44 0.80
N LEU A 50 8.92 -12.12 0.90
CA LEU A 50 10.02 -11.28 1.39
C LEU A 50 10.32 -11.54 2.86
N LEU A 51 9.30 -11.74 3.70
CA LEU A 51 9.47 -12.09 5.11
C LEU A 51 10.20 -13.43 5.25
N ASP A 52 9.78 -14.44 4.45
CA ASP A 52 10.39 -15.78 4.44
C ASP A 52 11.83 -15.75 3.96
N LEU A 53 12.12 -15.01 2.88
CA LEU A 53 13.48 -14.83 2.35
C LEU A 53 14.41 -14.16 3.35
N ALA A 54 13.87 -13.27 4.19
CA ALA A 54 14.61 -12.62 5.26
C ALA A 54 14.82 -13.52 6.49
N GLY A 55 14.24 -14.73 6.51
CA GLY A 55 14.39 -15.71 7.59
C GLY A 55 13.54 -15.43 8.83
N PHE A 56 12.40 -14.72 8.67
CA PHE A 56 11.51 -14.41 9.79
C PHE A 56 10.17 -15.13 9.65
N ASP A 57 9.71 -15.79 10.71
CA ASP A 57 8.39 -16.44 10.75
C ASP A 57 7.25 -15.41 10.92
N SER A 58 7.51 -14.31 11.61
CA SER A 58 6.52 -13.28 11.90
C SER A 58 7.13 -11.90 12.13
N ALA A 59 6.35 -10.85 11.89
CA ALA A 59 6.76 -9.46 12.02
C ALA A 59 5.62 -8.54 12.49
N TYR A 60 5.96 -7.35 12.97
CA TYR A 60 5.03 -6.22 12.98
C TYR A 60 4.88 -5.70 11.54
N ILE A 61 3.65 -5.54 11.10
CA ILE A 61 3.37 -5.09 9.72
C ILE A 61 2.97 -3.62 9.76
N LEU A 62 3.87 -2.77 9.27
CA LEU A 62 3.63 -1.33 9.17
C LEU A 62 3.17 -0.97 7.76
N GLY A 63 2.01 -0.36 7.67
CA GLY A 63 1.45 0.15 6.42
C GLY A 63 1.06 1.61 6.50
N CYS A 64 1.52 2.42 5.54
CA CYS A 64 1.10 3.81 5.38
C CYS A 64 0.23 3.98 4.13
N CYS A 65 -0.83 4.76 4.21
CA CYS A 65 -1.74 5.01 3.09
C CYS A 65 -2.33 3.69 2.57
N MET A 66 -2.20 3.39 1.30
CA MET A 66 -2.54 2.10 0.69
C MET A 66 -1.80 0.90 1.32
N GLY A 67 -0.64 1.15 1.93
CA GLY A 67 0.07 0.13 2.71
C GLY A 67 -0.71 -0.34 3.95
N ALA A 68 -1.57 0.49 4.53
CA ALA A 68 -2.45 0.06 5.62
C ALA A 68 -3.46 -0.99 5.14
N SER A 69 -3.99 -0.84 3.94
CA SER A 69 -4.85 -1.84 3.31
C SER A 69 -4.11 -3.15 3.04
N LEU A 70 -2.85 -3.08 2.59
CA LEU A 70 -2.01 -4.27 2.44
C LEU A 70 -1.73 -4.94 3.79
N ALA A 71 -1.49 -4.17 4.85
CA ALA A 71 -1.23 -4.70 6.18
C ALA A 71 -2.44 -5.47 6.74
N THR A 72 -3.66 -4.93 6.59
CA THR A 72 -4.89 -5.65 6.99
C THR A 72 -5.10 -6.90 6.15
N ALA A 73 -4.91 -6.83 4.83
CA ALA A 73 -4.95 -8.01 3.95
C ALA A 73 -3.93 -9.08 4.37
N PHE A 74 -2.72 -8.68 4.75
CA PHE A 74 -1.69 -9.60 5.23
C PHE A 74 -2.11 -10.31 6.51
N ALA A 75 -2.62 -9.56 7.51
CA ALA A 75 -3.09 -10.15 8.76
C ALA A 75 -4.25 -11.13 8.58
N THR A 76 -5.15 -10.88 7.63
CA THR A 76 -6.25 -11.78 7.30
C THR A 76 -5.76 -13.10 6.71
N ARG A 77 -4.78 -13.04 5.78
CA ARG A 77 -4.28 -14.24 5.07
C ARG A 77 -3.18 -14.98 5.83
N HIS A 78 -2.42 -14.26 6.67
CA HIS A 78 -1.29 -14.80 7.42
C HIS A 78 -1.32 -14.36 8.90
N PRO A 79 -2.38 -14.68 9.67
CA PRO A 79 -2.53 -14.22 11.06
C PRO A 79 -1.36 -14.62 11.94
N ASN A 80 -0.81 -15.83 11.77
CA ASN A 80 0.33 -16.33 12.56
C ASN A 80 1.66 -15.65 12.21
N ALA A 81 1.76 -14.99 11.06
CA ALA A 81 2.95 -14.24 10.65
C ALA A 81 2.87 -12.74 11.03
N CYS A 82 1.76 -12.30 11.64
CA CYS A 82 1.51 -10.91 12.01
C CYS A 82 1.49 -10.74 13.53
N LYS A 83 2.55 -10.18 14.11
CA LYS A 83 2.67 -9.91 15.57
C LYS A 83 1.82 -8.72 16.01
N GLY A 84 1.63 -7.75 15.13
CA GLY A 84 0.85 -6.54 15.36
C GLY A 84 0.76 -5.70 14.10
N LEU A 85 -0.32 -4.96 13.97
CA LEU A 85 -0.56 -4.04 12.86
C LEU A 85 -0.26 -2.60 13.28
N LEU A 86 0.49 -1.89 12.46
CA LEU A 86 0.77 -0.47 12.59
C LEU A 86 0.17 0.24 11.36
N LEU A 87 -1.03 0.79 11.51
CA LEU A 87 -1.83 1.34 10.41
C LEU A 87 -1.71 2.86 10.41
N HIS A 88 -0.75 3.38 9.63
CA HIS A 88 -0.46 4.80 9.57
C HIS A 88 -1.21 5.47 8.42
N TRP A 89 -2.03 6.46 8.74
CA TRP A 89 -2.81 7.24 7.78
C TRP A 89 -3.56 6.36 6.77
N PRO A 90 -4.44 5.47 7.23
CA PRO A 90 -5.14 4.55 6.33
C PRO A 90 -6.02 5.32 5.34
N VAL A 91 -6.18 4.73 4.16
CA VAL A 91 -7.07 5.22 3.11
C VAL A 91 -8.34 4.38 3.06
N GLY A 92 -9.44 4.98 2.62
CA GLY A 92 -10.73 4.30 2.48
C GLY A 92 -11.85 5.27 2.20
N GLY A 93 -13.06 4.72 2.09
CA GLY A 93 -14.27 5.48 1.83
C GLY A 93 -14.54 5.73 0.34
N PHE A 94 -15.71 6.30 0.08
CA PHE A 94 -16.20 6.54 -1.28
C PHE A 94 -15.27 7.40 -2.14
N LEU A 95 -14.70 8.45 -1.54
CA LEU A 95 -13.81 9.36 -2.28
C LEU A 95 -12.52 8.65 -2.71
N TRP A 96 -11.97 7.78 -1.87
CA TRP A 96 -10.80 6.97 -2.20
C TRP A 96 -11.10 6.01 -3.34
N LYS A 97 -12.19 5.24 -3.25
CA LYS A 97 -12.64 4.32 -4.29
C LYS A 97 -12.83 5.06 -5.62
N ARG A 98 -13.61 6.16 -5.62
CA ARG A 98 -13.87 6.98 -6.82
C ARG A 98 -12.57 7.50 -7.44
N LYS A 99 -11.63 7.98 -6.61
CA LYS A 99 -10.34 8.50 -7.09
C LYS A 99 -9.50 7.41 -7.73
N GLY A 100 -9.35 6.28 -7.09
CA GLY A 100 -8.57 5.17 -7.61
C GLY A 100 -9.14 4.60 -8.91
N THR A 101 -10.47 4.38 -8.98
CA THR A 101 -11.13 3.93 -10.22
C THR A 101 -10.97 4.96 -11.35
N SER A 102 -11.08 6.26 -11.04
CA SER A 102 -10.87 7.34 -12.03
C SER A 102 -9.44 7.39 -12.53
N PHE A 103 -8.43 7.11 -11.71
CA PHE A 103 -7.04 7.12 -12.13
C PHE A 103 -6.73 5.99 -13.11
N PHE A 104 -7.21 4.79 -12.83
CA PHE A 104 -7.10 3.68 -13.78
C PHE A 104 -7.85 3.99 -15.09
N GLN A 105 -9.05 4.56 -15.00
CA GLN A 105 -9.81 4.90 -16.21
C GLN A 105 -9.09 5.93 -17.06
N ARG A 106 -8.54 7.00 -16.46
CA ARG A 106 -7.74 8.00 -17.19
C ARG A 106 -6.53 7.39 -17.88
N HIS A 107 -5.85 6.44 -17.22
CA HIS A 107 -4.75 5.72 -17.84
C HIS A 107 -5.21 4.89 -19.05
N ILE A 108 -6.28 4.13 -18.88
CA ILE A 108 -6.86 3.31 -19.95
C ILE A 108 -7.25 4.18 -21.16
N ASP A 109 -7.90 5.31 -20.90
CA ASP A 109 -8.30 6.25 -21.96
C ASP A 109 -7.08 6.86 -22.68
N PHE A 110 -6.04 7.21 -21.91
CA PHE A 110 -4.77 7.71 -22.45
C PHE A 110 -4.10 6.65 -23.34
N VAL A 111 -3.99 5.42 -22.88
CA VAL A 111 -3.41 4.30 -23.64
C VAL A 111 -4.21 4.00 -24.92
N LYS A 112 -5.53 4.01 -24.84
CA LYS A 112 -6.41 3.84 -26.02
C LYS A 112 -6.20 4.93 -27.08
N ALA A 113 -5.99 6.18 -26.65
CA ALA A 113 -5.83 7.32 -27.53
C ALA A 113 -4.42 7.45 -28.12
N HIS A 114 -3.38 7.10 -27.36
CA HIS A 114 -2.00 7.46 -27.70
C HIS A 114 -1.04 6.25 -27.79
N GLY A 115 -1.49 5.06 -27.37
CA GLY A 115 -0.67 3.84 -27.37
C GLY A 115 0.37 3.77 -26.27
N MET A 116 1.03 2.62 -26.14
CA MET A 116 1.99 2.35 -25.08
C MET A 116 3.28 3.18 -25.19
N GLN A 117 3.71 3.55 -26.40
CA GLN A 117 4.90 4.39 -26.56
C GLN A 117 4.74 5.74 -25.86
N ALA A 118 3.55 6.35 -25.93
CA ALA A 118 3.27 7.61 -25.26
C ALA A 118 3.36 7.49 -23.72
N VAL A 119 3.01 6.34 -23.14
CA VAL A 119 3.20 6.05 -21.70
C VAL A 119 4.70 6.05 -21.37
N ILE A 120 5.51 5.32 -22.14
CA ILE A 120 6.96 5.23 -21.92
C ILE A 120 7.63 6.60 -22.05
N ASP A 121 7.24 7.41 -23.05
CA ASP A 121 7.80 8.76 -23.26
C ASP A 121 7.39 9.75 -22.15
N ARG A 122 6.25 9.50 -21.51
CA ARG A 122 5.72 10.33 -20.42
C ARG A 122 6.28 9.95 -19.05
N ALA A 123 6.51 8.67 -18.80
CA ALA A 123 6.90 8.14 -17.49
C ALA A 123 8.13 8.87 -16.87
N PRO A 124 9.20 9.22 -17.61
CA PRO A 124 10.34 9.97 -17.05
C PRO A 124 10.01 11.39 -16.61
N LYS A 125 8.89 11.96 -17.06
CA LYS A 125 8.42 13.31 -16.74
C LYS A 125 7.40 13.32 -15.63
N GLY A 126 6.79 12.17 -15.35
CA GLY A 126 5.83 11.97 -14.28
C GLY A 126 6.53 11.57 -12.97
N GLU A 127 5.90 11.88 -11.84
CA GLU A 127 6.44 11.48 -10.54
C GLU A 127 6.09 10.02 -10.21
N ASN A 128 4.81 9.70 -10.24
CA ASN A 128 4.26 8.37 -10.03
C ASN A 128 2.79 8.33 -10.45
N PHE A 129 2.21 7.14 -10.53
CA PHE A 129 0.81 6.93 -10.94
C PHE A 129 -0.22 7.77 -10.16
N TRP A 130 0.03 8.04 -8.87
CA TRP A 130 -0.89 8.81 -8.03
C TRP A 130 -0.80 10.32 -8.22
N MET A 131 0.26 10.80 -8.84
CA MET A 131 0.47 12.20 -9.20
C MET A 131 0.17 12.43 -10.69
N ASP A 132 0.54 11.49 -11.55
CA ASP A 132 0.27 11.51 -12.98
C ASP A 132 -0.39 10.17 -13.42
N PRO A 133 -1.72 10.07 -13.41
CA PRO A 133 -2.41 8.83 -13.78
C PRO A 133 -2.12 8.33 -15.20
N GLU A 134 -1.74 9.21 -16.13
CA GLU A 134 -1.50 8.83 -17.53
C GLU A 134 -0.27 7.93 -17.72
N ILE A 135 0.69 7.94 -16.79
CA ILE A 135 1.81 7.00 -16.81
C ILE A 135 1.44 5.57 -16.42
N GLY A 136 0.29 5.39 -15.78
CA GLY A 136 -0.21 4.09 -15.33
C GLY A 136 0.55 3.49 -14.15
N PRO A 137 0.06 2.35 -13.66
CA PRO A 137 0.67 1.70 -12.51
C PRO A 137 2.11 1.22 -12.79
N TRP A 138 2.43 0.83 -14.01
CA TRP A 138 3.77 0.34 -14.40
C TRP A 138 4.70 1.39 -15.01
N GLY A 139 4.32 2.68 -14.99
CA GLY A 139 5.18 3.75 -15.50
C GLY A 139 6.51 3.87 -14.75
N SER A 140 6.49 3.83 -13.42
CA SER A 140 7.72 3.95 -12.61
C SER A 140 8.75 2.86 -12.92
N PRO A 141 8.42 1.56 -12.96
CA PRO A 141 9.37 0.51 -13.35
C PRO A 141 9.96 0.72 -14.75
N SER A 142 9.18 1.21 -15.70
CA SER A 142 9.65 1.42 -17.07
C SER A 142 10.75 2.47 -17.22
N VAL A 143 10.86 3.39 -16.25
CA VAL A 143 11.92 4.40 -16.22
C VAL A 143 13.26 3.81 -15.79
N HIS A 144 13.24 2.84 -14.91
CA HIS A 144 14.43 2.30 -14.25
C HIS A 144 14.90 0.97 -14.86
N ASP A 145 14.01 0.27 -15.55
CA ASP A 145 14.26 -1.03 -16.17
C ASP A 145 13.94 -1.00 -17.68
N PRO A 146 14.96 -0.82 -18.55
CA PRO A 146 14.77 -0.80 -20.00
C PRO A 146 14.18 -2.08 -20.58
N GLU A 147 14.46 -3.26 -19.98
CA GLU A 147 13.90 -4.52 -20.47
C GLU A 147 12.41 -4.63 -20.08
N PHE A 148 12.05 -4.11 -18.92
CA PHE A 148 10.66 -3.99 -18.53
C PHE A 148 9.91 -3.03 -19.49
N ALA A 149 10.48 -1.87 -19.83
CA ALA A 149 9.90 -0.95 -20.80
C ALA A 149 9.69 -1.62 -22.17
N LYS A 150 10.66 -2.40 -22.64
CA LYS A 150 10.52 -3.19 -23.89
C LYS A 150 9.41 -4.23 -23.81
N SER A 151 9.23 -4.85 -22.64
CA SER A 151 8.15 -5.85 -22.45
C SER A 151 6.77 -5.18 -22.50
N LEU A 152 6.61 -3.99 -21.90
CA LEU A 152 5.40 -3.17 -22.02
C LEU A 152 5.07 -2.82 -23.49
N LEU A 153 6.08 -2.38 -24.27
CA LEU A 153 5.90 -2.03 -25.68
C LEU A 153 5.51 -3.21 -26.57
N LYS A 154 5.89 -4.44 -26.19
CA LYS A 154 5.60 -5.65 -26.96
C LYS A 154 4.25 -6.28 -26.61
N MET A 155 3.66 -5.86 -25.49
CA MET A 155 2.39 -6.42 -25.02
C MET A 155 1.25 -6.01 -25.95
N ASP A 156 0.31 -6.91 -26.18
CA ASP A 156 -0.94 -6.58 -26.86
C ASP A 156 -1.70 -5.50 -26.09
N LEU A 157 -2.19 -4.50 -26.80
CA LEU A 157 -2.83 -3.34 -26.19
C LEU A 157 -4.12 -3.72 -25.45
N ASN A 158 -4.90 -4.64 -26.00
CA ASN A 158 -6.16 -5.07 -25.36
C ASN A 158 -5.87 -5.94 -24.13
N GLU A 159 -4.83 -6.77 -24.19
CA GLU A 159 -4.36 -7.52 -23.02
C GLU A 159 -3.93 -6.56 -21.91
N TYR A 160 -3.12 -5.55 -22.21
CA TYR A 160 -2.70 -4.54 -21.24
C TYR A 160 -3.89 -3.80 -20.61
N ILE A 161 -4.85 -3.36 -21.44
CA ILE A 161 -6.06 -2.69 -20.98
C ILE A 161 -6.86 -3.60 -20.04
N SER A 162 -7.03 -4.87 -20.42
CA SER A 162 -7.71 -5.86 -19.57
C SER A 162 -7.03 -6.03 -18.22
N ILE A 163 -5.70 -6.04 -18.18
CA ILE A 163 -4.92 -6.09 -16.93
C ILE A 163 -5.17 -4.85 -16.06
N CYS A 164 -5.23 -3.67 -16.68
CA CYS A 164 -5.55 -2.42 -15.96
C CYS A 164 -6.98 -2.44 -15.39
N GLU A 165 -7.96 -2.90 -16.16
CA GLU A 165 -9.36 -3.03 -15.74
C GLU A 165 -9.50 -4.00 -14.57
N GLN A 166 -8.89 -5.18 -14.66
CA GLN A 166 -8.87 -6.17 -13.58
C GLN A 166 -8.17 -5.63 -12.34
N SER A 167 -7.03 -4.95 -12.49
CA SER A 167 -6.31 -4.33 -11.37
C SER A 167 -7.15 -3.28 -10.65
N ARG A 168 -7.85 -2.43 -11.40
CA ARG A 168 -8.80 -1.46 -10.86
C ARG A 168 -9.88 -2.15 -10.03
N ASP A 169 -10.47 -3.19 -10.59
CA ASP A 169 -11.62 -3.86 -10.01
C ASP A 169 -11.21 -4.72 -8.79
N HIS A 170 -10.00 -5.28 -8.75
CA HIS A 170 -9.48 -6.01 -7.60
C HIS A 170 -9.07 -5.12 -6.42
N ILE A 171 -8.52 -3.91 -6.71
CA ILE A 171 -8.00 -3.03 -5.66
C ILE A 171 -9.10 -2.13 -5.07
N PHE A 172 -10.07 -1.69 -5.90
CA PHE A 172 -11.10 -0.74 -5.51
C PHE A 172 -12.50 -1.36 -5.44
N THR A 173 -12.61 -2.57 -4.93
CA THR A 173 -13.88 -3.31 -4.79
C THR A 173 -14.84 -2.65 -3.82
N ASP A 174 -14.33 -2.16 -2.69
CA ASP A 174 -15.11 -1.71 -1.55
C ASP A 174 -14.87 -0.22 -1.23
N THR A 175 -15.75 0.35 -0.42
CA THR A 175 -15.59 1.67 0.21
C THR A 175 -14.94 1.59 1.58
N MET A 176 -14.82 0.39 2.16
CA MET A 176 -14.11 0.20 3.43
C MET A 176 -12.62 0.55 3.28
N PRO A 177 -11.90 0.82 4.38
CA PRO A 177 -10.44 0.86 4.38
C PRO A 177 -9.90 -0.52 4.03
N SER A 178 -9.71 -0.76 2.75
CA SER A 178 -9.73 -2.09 2.15
C SER A 178 -8.38 -2.78 2.08
N GLY A 179 -8.37 -3.95 1.56
CA GLY A 179 -7.39 -5.01 1.59
C GLY A 179 -8.02 -6.25 2.19
N ALA A 180 -9.04 -6.04 3.03
CA ALA A 180 -9.93 -7.05 3.58
C ALA A 180 -11.37 -6.51 3.59
N SER A 181 -12.37 -7.38 3.52
CA SER A 181 -13.77 -7.03 3.69
C SER A 181 -14.08 -6.66 5.14
N GLY A 182 -15.25 -6.05 5.40
CA GLY A 182 -15.67 -5.74 6.78
C GLY A 182 -15.71 -6.97 7.68
N ASP A 183 -16.22 -8.10 7.17
CA ASP A 183 -16.29 -9.36 7.91
C ASP A 183 -14.89 -9.93 8.21
N GLU A 184 -13.98 -9.86 7.23
CA GLU A 184 -12.59 -10.27 7.43
C GLU A 184 -11.89 -9.38 8.48
N LEU A 185 -12.12 -8.06 8.46
CA LEU A 185 -11.57 -7.14 9.46
C LEU A 185 -12.03 -7.47 10.87
N MET A 186 -13.32 -7.79 11.05
CA MET A 186 -13.88 -8.24 12.34
C MET A 186 -13.28 -9.56 12.81
N GLY A 187 -12.78 -10.38 11.91
CA GLY A 187 -12.11 -11.64 12.22
C GLY A 187 -10.63 -11.49 12.65
N ILE A 188 -10.00 -10.34 12.42
CA ILE A 188 -8.59 -10.13 12.73
C ILE A 188 -8.37 -10.07 14.25
N GLN A 189 -7.65 -11.05 14.78
CA GLN A 189 -7.28 -11.09 16.21
C GLN A 189 -5.94 -10.39 16.51
N THR A 190 -5.21 -10.01 15.47
CA THR A 190 -3.92 -9.32 15.61
C THR A 190 -4.12 -7.93 16.24
N PRO A 191 -3.42 -7.61 17.34
CA PRO A 191 -3.46 -6.28 17.93
C PRO A 191 -3.06 -5.20 16.92
N SER A 192 -3.77 -4.08 16.92
CA SER A 192 -3.66 -3.07 15.88
C SER A 192 -3.56 -1.66 16.47
N LEU A 193 -2.53 -0.91 16.07
CA LEU A 193 -2.40 0.52 16.34
C LEU A 193 -2.80 1.31 15.10
N ILE A 194 -3.79 2.18 15.23
CA ILE A 194 -4.30 3.03 14.16
C ILE A 194 -3.86 4.47 14.41
N MET A 195 -3.10 5.03 13.47
CA MET A 195 -2.64 6.42 13.47
C MET A 195 -3.38 7.19 12.38
N SER A 196 -4.29 8.08 12.76
CA SER A 196 -5.20 8.74 11.83
C SER A 196 -4.50 9.80 10.99
N GLY A 197 -4.86 9.89 9.71
CA GLY A 197 -4.59 11.05 8.86
C GLY A 197 -5.69 12.11 8.96
N ALA A 198 -5.51 13.27 8.30
CA ALA A 198 -6.49 14.36 8.28
C ALA A 198 -6.55 15.13 6.96
N ASP A 199 -6.13 14.51 5.86
CA ASP A 199 -6.28 15.09 4.52
C ASP A 199 -7.40 14.40 3.70
N THR A 200 -7.62 14.85 2.48
CA THR A 200 -8.67 14.32 1.60
C THR A 200 -8.43 12.90 1.09
N ARG A 201 -7.23 12.35 1.26
CA ARG A 201 -6.87 10.95 0.94
C ARG A 201 -6.94 10.08 2.19
N HIS A 202 -6.43 10.60 3.31
CA HIS A 202 -6.27 9.90 4.59
C HIS A 202 -7.31 10.43 5.58
N THR A 203 -8.57 10.12 5.32
CA THR A 203 -9.68 10.68 6.09
C THR A 203 -9.76 10.05 7.49
N ARG A 204 -10.16 10.85 8.46
CA ARG A 204 -10.41 10.34 9.83
C ARG A 204 -11.48 9.24 9.85
N SER A 205 -12.47 9.32 8.95
CA SER A 205 -13.52 8.30 8.82
C SER A 205 -12.96 6.93 8.46
N ALA A 206 -11.90 6.85 7.66
CA ALA A 206 -11.24 5.57 7.36
C ALA A 206 -10.61 4.96 8.62
N SER A 207 -9.96 5.78 9.44
CA SER A 207 -9.38 5.33 10.72
C SER A 207 -10.44 4.89 11.73
N TRP A 208 -11.55 5.61 11.80
CA TRP A 208 -12.69 5.25 12.68
C TRP A 208 -13.36 3.94 12.22
N ALA A 209 -13.56 3.75 10.91
CA ALA A 209 -14.10 2.50 10.39
C ALA A 209 -13.21 1.29 10.76
N LEU A 210 -11.87 1.44 10.65
CA LEU A 210 -10.94 0.41 11.12
C LEU A 210 -11.04 0.19 12.63
N LYS A 211 -11.18 1.27 13.42
CA LYS A 211 -11.33 1.16 14.88
C LYS A 211 -12.60 0.40 15.28
N GLU A 212 -13.68 0.58 14.55
CA GLU A 212 -14.95 -0.11 14.79
C GLU A 212 -14.90 -1.59 14.41
N LEU A 213 -14.17 -1.92 13.33
CA LEU A 213 -14.15 -3.26 12.76
C LEU A 213 -13.05 -4.17 13.35
N LEU A 214 -11.92 -3.61 13.77
CA LEU A 214 -10.81 -4.38 14.34
C LEU A 214 -11.00 -4.59 15.84
N PRO A 215 -11.27 -5.83 16.32
CA PRO A 215 -11.64 -6.08 17.73
C PRO A 215 -10.55 -5.65 18.72
N HIS A 216 -9.28 -5.87 18.36
CA HIS A 216 -8.13 -5.59 19.23
C HIS A 216 -7.34 -4.38 18.75
N SER A 217 -8.03 -3.26 18.50
CA SER A 217 -7.39 -2.05 17.99
C SER A 217 -7.37 -0.92 19.01
N GLU A 218 -6.33 -0.11 18.97
CA GLU A 218 -6.29 1.21 19.60
C GLU A 218 -6.12 2.30 18.55
N LEU A 219 -6.90 3.38 18.68
CA LEU A 219 -6.75 4.57 17.86
C LEU A 219 -5.92 5.58 18.63
N TRP A 220 -4.76 5.94 18.09
CA TRP A 220 -3.91 6.96 18.68
C TRP A 220 -4.60 8.33 18.61
N PRO A 221 -4.86 9.00 19.76
CA PRO A 221 -5.71 10.17 19.82
C PRO A 221 -5.03 11.46 19.34
N VAL A 222 -3.73 11.41 18.99
CA VAL A 222 -2.98 12.61 18.58
C VAL A 222 -3.49 13.10 17.23
N TYR A 223 -3.79 14.41 17.17
CA TYR A 223 -4.26 15.04 15.95
C TYR A 223 -3.17 15.00 14.86
N PRO A 224 -3.49 14.65 13.61
CA PRO A 224 -2.47 14.41 12.58
C PRO A 224 -1.43 15.51 12.39
N PRO A 225 -1.75 16.81 12.41
CA PRO A 225 -0.75 17.89 12.37
C PRO A 225 0.26 17.88 13.53
N ASP A 226 -0.10 17.28 14.66
CA ASP A 226 0.73 17.18 15.85
C ASP A 226 1.52 15.86 15.89
N GLN A 227 1.33 14.98 14.92
CA GLN A 227 2.10 13.73 14.77
C GLN A 227 3.50 14.05 14.22
N THR A 228 4.50 13.97 15.08
CA THR A 228 5.90 14.11 14.71
C THR A 228 6.55 12.72 14.56
N GLY A 229 7.72 12.64 13.94
CA GLY A 229 8.49 11.39 13.89
C GLY A 229 8.82 10.85 15.28
N GLU A 230 9.10 11.73 16.24
CA GLU A 230 9.47 11.39 17.61
C GLU A 230 8.28 10.76 18.37
N ASN A 231 7.13 11.46 18.44
CA ASN A 231 5.97 10.95 19.18
C ASN A 231 5.32 9.75 18.49
N THR A 232 5.43 9.65 17.17
CA THR A 232 4.99 8.46 16.41
C THR A 232 5.85 7.24 16.77
N LEU A 233 7.19 7.41 16.83
CA LEU A 233 8.08 6.34 17.27
C LEU A 233 7.78 5.93 18.71
N GLU A 234 7.65 6.88 19.62
CA GLU A 234 7.31 6.61 21.02
C GLU A 234 6.03 5.78 21.12
N GLN A 235 4.98 6.16 20.37
CA GLN A 235 3.72 5.41 20.34
C GLN A 235 3.89 3.97 19.81
N VAL A 236 4.69 3.78 18.77
CA VAL A 236 5.00 2.46 18.22
C VAL A 236 5.75 1.60 19.23
N LEU A 237 6.72 2.16 19.94
CA LEU A 237 7.49 1.46 20.98
C LEU A 237 6.61 1.11 22.19
N ASN A 238 5.74 2.02 22.61
CA ASN A 238 4.77 1.76 23.68
C ASN A 238 3.79 0.65 23.31
N PHE A 239 3.31 0.64 22.06
CA PHE A 239 2.45 -0.43 21.55
C PHE A 239 3.18 -1.77 21.56
N LYS A 240 4.41 -1.84 21.06
CA LYS A 240 5.25 -3.04 21.10
C LYS A 240 5.43 -3.54 22.53
N ALA A 241 5.81 -2.66 23.46
CA ALA A 241 6.03 -3.04 24.86
C ALA A 241 4.78 -3.61 25.54
N LYS A 242 3.59 -3.10 25.24
CA LYS A 242 2.32 -3.67 25.72
C LYS A 242 2.15 -5.13 25.27
N LEU A 243 2.47 -5.43 24.00
CA LEU A 243 2.30 -6.76 23.43
C LEU A 243 3.33 -7.78 23.96
N GLU A 244 4.51 -7.35 24.32
CA GLU A 244 5.57 -8.21 24.85
C GLU A 244 5.40 -8.51 26.34
N ASN A 245 4.54 -7.76 27.04
CA ASN A 245 4.25 -7.94 28.47
C ASN A 245 2.91 -8.68 28.72
N THR A 246 2.21 -9.09 27.66
CA THR A 246 0.97 -9.87 27.71
C THR A 246 1.23 -11.34 27.37
#